data_85c7d6852992bf275350d479d6f313ce
#
_entry.id   85c7d6852992bf275350d479d6f313ce
#
_cell.length_a   1.000
_cell.length_b   1.000
_cell.length_c   1.000
_cell.angle_alpha   90.00
_cell.angle_beta   90.00
_cell.angle_gamma   90.00
#
_symmetry.space_group_name_H-M   'P 1'
#
loop_
_entity.id
_entity.type
_entity.pdbx_description
1 polymer ?
#
loop_
_entity_poly.entity_id
_entity_poly.type
_entity_poly.pdbx_seq_one_letter_code
_entity_poly.pdbx_strand_id
1 'polypeptide(L)'
;MEHLWAPWRKAYVEDPGVRQGGVFASLAQAPATDDAANFILWRGKASFAVLNRYPYNTGHALIIPYREVAELEQLSDDELAESLSALKKVKAALAAAFAPHGFNIGLNLGSAAGAGIEQHLHWHLVPRWRADANFMTTTGDVRIHPADLPSVYAALKAHL
;
A
#
# COMPACT_ATOMS: atom_id res chain seq x y z
N MET A 1 16.15 15.47 -17.96
CA MET A 1 15.43 14.82 -16.84
C MET A 1 15.69 13.33 -16.99
N GLU A 2 16.45 12.75 -16.09
CA GLU A 2 16.75 11.32 -16.14
C GLU A 2 15.53 10.52 -15.69
N HIS A 3 15.15 9.50 -16.46
CA HIS A 3 14.01 8.65 -16.15
C HIS A 3 14.47 7.50 -15.26
N LEU A 4 13.90 7.41 -14.06
CA LEU A 4 14.04 6.24 -13.20
C LEU A 4 13.12 5.13 -13.72
N TRP A 5 13.70 4.05 -14.21
CA TRP A 5 12.99 2.86 -14.68
C TRP A 5 12.65 1.98 -13.49
N ALA A 6 11.40 1.50 -13.42
CA ALA A 6 10.91 0.60 -12.41
C ALA A 6 10.39 -0.70 -13.08
N PRO A 7 11.28 -1.60 -13.53
CA PRO A 7 10.91 -2.78 -14.33
C PRO A 7 9.88 -3.68 -13.62
N TRP A 8 9.92 -3.76 -12.30
CA TRP A 8 8.94 -4.51 -11.50
C TRP A 8 7.52 -3.92 -11.58
N ARG A 9 7.39 -2.65 -11.95
CA ARG A 9 6.09 -2.01 -12.20
C ARG A 9 5.58 -2.24 -13.63
N LYS A 10 6.38 -2.85 -14.50
CA LYS A 10 6.02 -3.08 -15.90
C LYS A 10 4.72 -3.89 -16.00
N ALA A 11 4.61 -4.99 -15.27
CA ALA A 11 3.38 -5.79 -15.22
C ALA A 11 2.18 -4.97 -14.74
N TYR A 12 2.38 -4.07 -13.75
CA TYR A 12 1.35 -3.15 -13.27
C TYR A 12 0.94 -2.12 -14.34
N VAL A 13 1.90 -1.64 -15.12
CA VAL A 13 1.66 -0.65 -16.17
C VAL A 13 1.03 -1.29 -17.41
N GLU A 14 1.38 -2.55 -17.69
CA GLU A 14 0.92 -3.30 -18.89
C GLU A 14 -0.36 -4.10 -18.64
N ASP A 15 -0.78 -4.31 -17.39
CA ASP A 15 -2.02 -5.00 -17.07
C ASP A 15 -3.22 -4.03 -17.10
N PRO A 16 -4.07 -4.08 -18.15
CA PRO A 16 -5.25 -3.20 -18.25
C PRO A 16 -6.25 -3.43 -17.11
N GLY A 17 -6.29 -4.63 -16.53
CA GLY A 17 -7.18 -4.98 -15.43
C GLY A 17 -6.85 -4.25 -14.13
N VAL A 18 -5.59 -3.94 -13.90
CA VAL A 18 -5.16 -3.18 -12.70
C VAL A 18 -5.53 -1.69 -12.81
N ARG A 19 -5.61 -1.15 -14.02
CA ARG A 19 -5.96 0.26 -14.28
C ARG A 19 -7.45 0.52 -14.38
N GLN A 20 -8.27 -0.50 -14.60
CA GLN A 20 -9.70 -0.36 -14.89
C GLN A 20 -10.59 -0.29 -13.66
N GLY A 21 -10.14 0.19 -12.51
CA GLY A 21 -11.01 0.28 -11.31
C GLY A 21 -11.55 -1.09 -10.87
N GLY A 22 -11.87 -1.26 -9.63
CA GLY A 22 -12.44 -2.53 -9.18
C GLY A 22 -11.48 -3.48 -8.47
N VAL A 23 -10.16 -3.32 -8.58
CA VAL A 23 -9.21 -4.15 -7.80
C VAL A 23 -9.47 -3.99 -6.29
N PHE A 24 -9.59 -2.75 -5.82
CA PHE A 24 -9.89 -2.49 -4.41
C PHE A 24 -11.32 -2.86 -4.05
N ALA A 25 -12.28 -2.65 -4.94
CA ALA A 25 -13.65 -3.09 -4.73
C ALA A 25 -13.75 -4.63 -4.66
N SER A 26 -13.00 -5.34 -5.50
CA SER A 26 -12.91 -6.81 -5.44
C SER A 26 -12.29 -7.30 -4.12
N LEU A 27 -11.22 -6.65 -3.65
CA LEU A 27 -10.61 -6.95 -2.35
C LEU A 27 -11.57 -6.66 -1.19
N ALA A 28 -12.31 -5.55 -1.27
CA ALA A 28 -13.31 -5.17 -0.28
C ALA A 28 -14.42 -6.21 -0.13
N GLN A 29 -14.86 -6.80 -1.25
CA GLN A 29 -15.94 -7.80 -1.31
C GLN A 29 -15.44 -9.23 -1.05
N ALA A 30 -14.14 -9.48 -1.10
CA ALA A 30 -13.58 -10.81 -0.86
C ALA A 30 -13.91 -11.29 0.57
N PRO A 31 -14.27 -12.57 0.77
CA PRO A 31 -14.54 -13.10 2.09
C PRO A 31 -13.29 -13.05 2.96
N ALA A 32 -13.48 -12.93 4.27
CA ALA A 32 -12.36 -12.84 5.24
C ALA A 32 -11.48 -14.11 5.24
N THR A 33 -11.98 -15.23 4.78
CA THR A 33 -11.20 -16.47 4.57
C THR A 33 -10.06 -16.29 3.56
N ASP A 34 -10.20 -15.32 2.65
CA ASP A 34 -9.25 -15.06 1.58
C ASP A 34 -8.26 -13.94 1.94
N ASP A 35 -8.32 -13.39 3.16
CA ASP A 35 -7.47 -12.29 3.61
C ASP A 35 -5.97 -12.62 3.46
N ALA A 36 -5.58 -13.83 3.78
CA ALA A 36 -4.17 -14.25 3.65
C ALA A 36 -3.73 -14.31 2.18
N ALA A 37 -4.56 -14.83 1.29
CA ALA A 37 -4.26 -14.91 -0.14
C ALA A 37 -4.23 -13.51 -0.80
N ASN A 38 -5.02 -12.58 -0.27
CA ASN A 38 -5.14 -11.21 -0.75
C ASN A 38 -4.22 -10.23 0.02
N PHE A 39 -3.50 -10.71 1.03
CA PHE A 39 -2.64 -9.89 1.91
C PHE A 39 -3.40 -8.79 2.65
N ILE A 40 -4.68 -9.02 2.98
CA ILE A 40 -5.50 -8.08 3.76
C ILE A 40 -5.09 -8.19 5.23
N LEU A 41 -4.51 -7.13 5.74
CA LEU A 41 -3.97 -7.05 7.10
C LEU A 41 -5.06 -6.84 8.15
N TRP A 42 -6.04 -6.01 7.84
CA TRP A 42 -7.08 -5.60 8.77
C TRP A 42 -8.32 -5.13 8.02
N ARG A 43 -9.50 -5.33 8.63
CA ARG A 43 -10.79 -4.87 8.15
C ARG A 43 -11.49 -4.05 9.24
N GLY A 44 -11.89 -2.83 8.91
CA GLY A 44 -12.72 -1.96 9.73
C GLY A 44 -14.17 -1.93 9.28
N LYS A 45 -14.89 -0.90 9.70
CA LYS A 45 -16.28 -0.65 9.28
C LYS A 45 -16.37 0.10 7.96
N ALA A 46 -15.47 1.07 7.76
CA ALA A 46 -15.46 1.97 6.61
C ALA A 46 -14.21 1.81 5.74
N SER A 47 -13.17 1.11 6.22
CA SER A 47 -11.90 0.93 5.52
C SER A 47 -11.26 -0.42 5.81
N PHE A 48 -10.28 -0.79 4.99
CA PHE A 48 -9.43 -1.96 5.20
C PHE A 48 -7.98 -1.64 4.91
N ALA A 49 -7.08 -2.47 5.42
CA ALA A 49 -5.64 -2.37 5.18
C ALA A 49 -5.14 -3.59 4.43
N VAL A 50 -4.29 -3.38 3.42
CA VAL A 50 -3.72 -4.45 2.58
C VAL A 50 -2.24 -4.17 2.30
N LEU A 51 -1.41 -5.20 2.14
CA LEU A 51 -0.07 -5.02 1.59
C LEU A 51 -0.14 -4.68 0.10
N ASN A 52 0.63 -3.71 -0.31
CA ASN A 52 0.74 -3.39 -1.74
C ASN A 52 1.47 -4.52 -2.46
N ARG A 53 0.85 -5.08 -3.50
CA ARG A 53 1.46 -6.12 -4.36
C ARG A 53 2.67 -5.61 -5.16
N TYR A 54 2.74 -4.29 -5.34
CA TYR A 54 3.84 -3.60 -6.05
C TYR A 54 4.51 -2.61 -5.09
N PRO A 55 5.19 -3.10 -4.04
CA PRO A 55 5.63 -2.28 -2.95
C PRO A 55 6.74 -1.31 -3.38
N TYR A 56 6.73 -0.10 -2.82
CA TYR A 56 7.85 0.84 -2.95
C TYR A 56 9.01 0.46 -2.03
N ASN A 57 8.69 -0.19 -0.91
CA ASN A 57 9.64 -0.73 0.04
C ASN A 57 8.99 -1.89 0.81
N THR A 58 9.78 -2.71 1.51
CA THR A 58 9.27 -3.82 2.33
C THR A 58 8.23 -3.32 3.32
N GLY A 59 7.09 -4.02 3.39
CA GLY A 59 6.01 -3.63 4.29
C GLY A 59 5.16 -2.45 3.83
N HIS A 60 5.27 -2.02 2.56
CA HIS A 60 4.38 -1.01 2.00
C HIS A 60 2.93 -1.46 2.09
N ALA A 61 2.17 -0.80 2.94
CA ALA A 61 0.75 -1.05 3.15
C ALA A 61 -0.11 0.08 2.57
N LEU A 62 -1.33 -0.26 2.21
CA LEU A 62 -2.36 0.67 1.77
C LEU A 62 -3.51 0.64 2.78
N ILE A 63 -4.12 1.80 3.06
CA ILE A 63 -5.39 1.92 3.75
C ILE A 63 -6.41 2.44 2.75
N ILE A 64 -7.51 1.72 2.59
CA ILE A 64 -8.45 1.90 1.48
C ILE A 64 -9.86 1.98 2.06
N PRO A 65 -10.63 3.03 1.79
CA PRO A 65 -12.05 3.06 2.10
C PRO A 65 -12.81 1.96 1.36
N TYR A 66 -13.86 1.40 1.95
CA TYR A 66 -14.72 0.45 1.22
C TYR A 66 -15.49 1.11 0.10
N ARG A 67 -15.84 2.37 0.29
CA ARG A 67 -16.53 3.18 -0.70
C ARG A 67 -15.53 3.71 -1.72
N GLU A 68 -15.78 3.47 -2.99
CA GLU A 68 -14.97 3.98 -4.09
C GLU A 68 -15.19 5.48 -4.23
N VAL A 69 -14.19 6.26 -3.88
CA VAL A 69 -14.12 7.72 -3.97
C VAL A 69 -12.76 8.15 -4.50
N ALA A 70 -12.73 9.16 -5.33
CA ALA A 70 -11.49 9.67 -5.95
C ALA A 70 -10.85 10.79 -5.13
N GLU A 71 -11.66 11.60 -4.47
CA GLU A 71 -11.26 12.85 -3.82
C GLU A 71 -11.46 12.76 -2.31
N LEU A 72 -10.60 13.47 -1.59
CA LEU A 72 -10.59 13.48 -0.12
C LEU A 72 -11.89 14.04 0.45
N GLU A 73 -12.45 15.06 -0.20
CA GLU A 73 -13.68 15.74 0.19
C GLU A 73 -14.93 14.86 0.08
N GLN A 74 -14.82 13.74 -0.63
CA GLN A 74 -15.91 12.77 -0.75
C GLN A 74 -16.02 11.82 0.44
N LEU A 75 -14.96 11.74 1.28
CA LEU A 75 -15.00 10.99 2.52
C LEU A 75 -15.80 11.74 3.57
N SER A 76 -16.61 11.02 4.35
CA SER A 76 -17.16 11.56 5.57
C SER A 76 -16.08 11.68 6.66
N ASP A 77 -16.35 12.52 7.69
CA ASP A 77 -15.46 12.67 8.82
C ASP A 77 -15.19 11.33 9.55
N ASP A 78 -16.21 10.45 9.63
CA ASP A 78 -16.08 9.14 10.25
C ASP A 78 -15.20 8.20 9.42
N GLU A 79 -15.33 8.20 8.07
CA GLU A 79 -14.47 7.41 7.16
C GLU A 79 -13.02 7.88 7.24
N LEU A 80 -12.82 9.21 7.30
CA LEU A 80 -11.50 9.80 7.45
C LEU A 80 -10.88 9.44 8.80
N ALA A 81 -11.64 9.57 9.88
CA ALA A 81 -11.19 9.22 11.23
C ALA A 81 -10.81 7.74 11.35
N GLU A 82 -11.62 6.84 10.76
CA GLU A 82 -11.30 5.41 10.75
C GLU A 82 -10.05 5.12 9.92
N SER A 83 -9.88 5.75 8.75
CA SER A 83 -8.68 5.59 7.92
C SER A 83 -7.41 6.00 8.66
N LEU A 84 -7.45 7.12 9.40
CA LEU A 84 -6.32 7.56 10.23
C LEU A 84 -6.07 6.61 11.41
N SER A 85 -7.11 6.04 12.00
CA SER A 85 -7.00 5.04 13.06
C SER A 85 -6.36 3.74 12.54
N ALA A 86 -6.75 3.30 11.34
CA ALA A 86 -6.15 2.17 10.66
C ALA A 86 -4.66 2.41 10.34
N LEU A 87 -4.30 3.63 9.85
CA LEU A 87 -2.91 4.03 9.64
C LEU A 87 -2.08 3.91 10.93
N LYS A 88 -2.61 4.40 12.06
CA LYS A 88 -1.93 4.30 13.36
C LYS A 88 -1.71 2.84 13.77
N LYS A 89 -2.71 2.00 13.60
CA LYS A 89 -2.69 0.59 13.95
C LYS A 89 -1.65 -0.16 13.10
N VAL A 90 -1.72 -0.05 11.78
CA VAL A 90 -0.80 -0.74 10.87
C VAL A 90 0.63 -0.20 11.01
N LYS A 91 0.80 1.11 11.23
CA LYS A 91 2.12 1.69 11.53
C LYS A 91 2.74 1.10 12.79
N ALA A 92 1.95 0.90 13.85
CA ALA A 92 2.44 0.29 15.09
C ALA A 92 2.88 -1.16 14.85
N ALA A 93 2.09 -1.95 14.10
CA ALA A 93 2.45 -3.31 13.73
C ALA A 93 3.74 -3.36 12.89
N LEU A 94 3.89 -2.47 11.91
CA LEU A 94 5.12 -2.34 11.12
C LEU A 94 6.34 -1.97 11.97
N ALA A 95 6.15 -1.08 12.95
CA ALA A 95 7.22 -0.70 13.86
C ALA A 95 7.65 -1.87 14.75
N ALA A 96 6.71 -2.66 15.24
CA ALA A 96 6.98 -3.84 16.07
C ALA A 96 7.65 -4.97 15.28
N ALA A 97 7.16 -5.23 14.05
CA ALA A 97 7.67 -6.34 13.24
C ALA A 97 9.04 -6.08 12.62
N PHE A 98 9.32 -4.83 12.18
CA PHE A 98 10.47 -4.53 11.31
C PHE A 98 11.39 -3.43 11.81
N ALA A 99 11.07 -2.75 12.90
CA ALA A 99 11.85 -1.66 13.48
C ALA A 99 12.37 -0.63 12.44
N PRO A 100 11.50 -0.07 11.58
CA PRO A 100 11.94 0.91 10.59
C PRO A 100 12.40 2.20 11.28
N HIS A 101 13.29 2.96 10.60
CA HIS A 101 13.79 4.23 11.12
C HIS A 101 12.81 5.40 10.89
N GLY A 102 11.82 5.23 10.01
CA GLY A 102 10.83 6.24 9.69
C GLY A 102 9.73 5.69 8.79
N PHE A 103 8.78 6.57 8.43
CA PHE A 103 7.68 6.25 7.53
C PHE A 103 7.40 7.42 6.60
N ASN A 104 7.05 7.11 5.35
CA ASN A 104 6.35 8.04 4.48
C ASN A 104 4.87 7.66 4.46
N ILE A 105 4.01 8.65 4.69
CA ILE A 105 2.56 8.49 4.70
C ILE A 105 1.97 9.57 3.79
N GLY A 106 1.05 9.21 2.91
CA GLY A 106 0.43 10.16 2.01
C GLY A 106 -0.58 9.56 1.06
N LEU A 107 -1.15 10.41 0.23
CA LEU A 107 -2.09 10.11 -0.85
C LEU A 107 -1.50 10.57 -2.18
N ASN A 108 -1.81 9.85 -3.24
CA ASN A 108 -1.65 10.31 -4.61
C ASN A 108 -3.05 10.58 -5.16
N LEU A 109 -3.40 11.84 -5.36
CA LEU A 109 -4.69 12.27 -5.92
C LEU A 109 -4.49 12.72 -7.36
N GLY A 110 -5.19 12.06 -8.29
CA GLY A 110 -5.08 12.30 -9.72
C GLY A 110 -3.81 11.75 -10.38
N SER A 111 -3.83 11.64 -11.70
CA SER A 111 -2.76 11.06 -12.51
C SER A 111 -1.44 11.83 -12.41
N ALA A 112 -1.50 13.15 -12.34
CA ALA A 112 -0.31 13.98 -12.22
C ALA A 112 0.47 13.78 -10.91
N ALA A 113 -0.22 13.32 -9.86
CA ALA A 113 0.39 12.95 -8.58
C ALA A 113 0.89 11.49 -8.55
N GLY A 114 0.67 10.74 -9.64
CA GLY A 114 1.12 9.34 -9.75
C GLY A 114 0.12 8.32 -9.19
N ALA A 115 -1.17 8.68 -9.08
CA ALA A 115 -2.22 7.73 -8.73
C ALA A 115 -2.30 6.63 -9.81
N GLY A 116 -2.12 5.38 -9.41
CA GLY A 116 -2.27 4.23 -10.31
C GLY A 116 -3.73 3.79 -10.48
N ILE A 117 -4.54 4.03 -9.46
CA ILE A 117 -6.00 3.81 -9.43
C ILE A 117 -6.62 5.14 -9.00
N GLU A 118 -6.95 5.98 -9.99
CA GLU A 118 -7.41 7.35 -9.74
C GLU A 118 -8.79 7.41 -9.11
N GLN A 119 -9.66 6.42 -9.43
CA GLN A 119 -11.06 6.41 -9.00
C GLN A 119 -11.24 5.98 -7.55
N HIS A 120 -10.23 5.36 -6.93
CA HIS A 120 -10.32 4.82 -5.59
C HIS A 120 -9.15 5.28 -4.73
N LEU A 121 -9.38 6.33 -3.98
CA LEU A 121 -8.43 6.92 -3.04
C LEU A 121 -7.87 5.86 -2.08
N HIS A 122 -6.56 5.91 -1.86
CA HIS A 122 -5.89 5.00 -0.94
C HIS A 122 -4.66 5.66 -0.31
N TRP A 123 -4.54 5.52 1.00
CA TRP A 123 -3.38 5.98 1.74
C TRP A 123 -2.21 5.04 1.54
N HIS A 124 -1.04 5.59 1.28
CA HIS A 124 0.22 4.88 1.30
C HIS A 124 0.87 4.99 2.68
N LEU A 125 1.34 3.85 3.20
CA LEU A 125 2.14 3.75 4.40
C LEU A 125 3.40 2.97 4.07
N VAL A 126 4.54 3.65 3.96
CA VAL A 126 5.80 3.10 3.48
C VAL A 126 6.84 3.17 4.59
N PRO A 127 7.27 2.03 5.15
CA PRO A 127 8.39 1.99 6.09
C PRO A 127 9.70 2.39 5.41
N ARG A 128 10.57 3.06 6.17
CA ARG A 128 11.85 3.55 5.67
C ARG A 128 12.99 3.16 6.61
N TRP A 129 14.12 2.78 6.03
CA TRP A 129 15.36 2.50 6.76
C TRP A 129 16.49 3.39 6.24
N ARG A 130 17.48 3.67 7.11
CA ARG A 130 18.72 4.29 6.64
C ARG A 130 19.36 3.38 5.61
N ALA A 131 19.78 3.95 4.47
CA ALA A 131 20.34 3.21 3.34
C ALA A 131 19.38 2.19 2.68
N ASP A 132 18.07 2.39 2.76
CA ASP A 132 17.09 1.63 1.97
C ASP A 132 17.17 1.93 0.46
N ALA A 133 17.86 3.00 0.09
CA ALA A 133 18.37 3.25 -1.25
C ALA A 133 19.89 3.11 -1.24
N ASN A 134 20.45 2.24 -2.06
CA ASN A 134 21.88 1.96 -2.16
C ASN A 134 22.36 2.09 -3.61
N PHE A 135 23.65 1.77 -3.86
CA PHE A 135 24.24 1.89 -5.19
C PHE A 135 23.51 1.05 -6.27
N MET A 136 22.81 -0.02 -5.89
CA MET A 136 22.03 -0.82 -6.84
C MET A 136 20.87 -0.01 -7.45
N THR A 137 20.28 0.89 -6.68
CA THR A 137 19.25 1.82 -7.19
C THR A 137 19.86 2.80 -8.20
N THR A 138 21.12 3.22 -7.99
CA THR A 138 21.78 4.22 -8.83
C THR A 138 22.44 3.61 -10.05
N THR A 139 23.06 2.43 -9.92
CA THR A 139 23.84 1.80 -10.98
C THR A 139 23.09 0.72 -11.74
N GLY A 140 22.17 0.02 -11.09
CA GLY A 140 21.41 -1.09 -11.66
C GLY A 140 19.93 -0.79 -11.88
N ASP A 141 19.47 0.39 -11.45
CA ASP A 141 18.06 0.78 -11.46
C ASP A 141 17.12 -0.27 -10.82
N VAL A 142 17.66 -0.97 -9.80
CA VAL A 142 16.99 -2.08 -9.11
C VAL A 142 16.85 -1.76 -7.63
N ARG A 143 15.65 -1.94 -7.10
CA ARG A 143 15.40 -1.90 -5.67
C ARG A 143 15.36 -3.31 -5.11
N ILE A 144 16.21 -3.59 -4.11
CA ILE A 144 16.25 -4.88 -3.44
C ILE A 144 15.23 -4.89 -2.31
N HIS A 145 14.30 -5.87 -2.36
CA HIS A 145 13.38 -6.14 -1.26
C HIS A 145 13.87 -7.39 -0.51
N PRO A 146 14.24 -7.26 0.77
CA PRO A 146 14.84 -8.39 1.50
C PRO A 146 13.83 -9.46 1.95
N ALA A 147 12.53 -9.22 1.82
CA ALA A 147 11.47 -10.14 2.22
C ALA A 147 10.35 -10.18 1.18
N ASP A 148 9.78 -11.37 0.96
CA ASP A 148 8.60 -11.58 0.13
C ASP A 148 7.30 -11.17 0.83
N LEU A 149 6.23 -11.00 0.06
CA LEU A 149 4.93 -10.58 0.60
C LEU A 149 4.33 -11.57 1.61
N PRO A 150 4.37 -12.90 1.42
CA PRO A 150 3.88 -13.86 2.42
C PRO A 150 4.59 -13.74 3.77
N SER A 151 5.91 -13.62 3.76
CA SER A 151 6.71 -13.46 4.99
C SER A 151 6.39 -12.15 5.70
N VAL A 152 6.26 -11.05 4.94
CA VAL A 152 5.87 -9.74 5.48
C VAL A 152 4.47 -9.79 6.06
N TYR A 153 3.52 -10.42 5.37
CA TYR A 153 2.14 -10.59 5.83
C TYR A 153 2.08 -11.35 7.16
N ALA A 154 2.75 -12.51 7.23
CA ALA A 154 2.78 -13.33 8.44
C ALA A 154 3.36 -12.59 9.64
N ALA A 155 4.47 -11.87 9.44
CA ALA A 155 5.08 -11.06 10.48
C ALA A 155 4.15 -9.95 10.99
N LEU A 156 3.42 -9.27 10.10
CA LEU A 156 2.49 -8.20 10.49
C LEU A 156 1.25 -8.72 11.18
N LYS A 157 0.70 -9.86 10.74
CA LYS A 157 -0.49 -10.46 11.36
C LYS A 157 -0.28 -10.86 12.83
N ALA A 158 0.96 -11.12 13.23
CA ALA A 158 1.30 -11.39 14.63
C ALA A 158 1.17 -10.15 15.54
N HIS A 159 1.05 -8.93 14.98
CA HIS A 159 0.97 -7.66 15.71
C HIS A 159 -0.33 -6.87 15.46
N LEU A 160 -1.31 -7.46 14.73
CA LEU A 160 -2.62 -6.88 14.40
C LEU A 160 -3.78 -7.62 15.06
#